data_e2dab8a31b558aeac3eff547763ddb48
#
_entry.id   e2dab8a31b558aeac3eff547763ddb48
#
_cell.length_a   1.000
_cell.length_b   1.000
_cell.length_c   1.000
_cell.angle_alpha   90.00
_cell.angle_beta   90.00
_cell.angle_gamma   90.00
#
_symmetry.space_group_name_H-M   'P 1'
#
loop_
_entity.id
_entity.type
_entity.pdbx_description
1 polymer ?
#
loop_
_entity_poly.entity_id
_entity_poly.type
_entity_poly.pdbx_seq_one_letter_code
_entity_poly.pdbx_strand_id
1 'polypeptide(L)'
;MRIFLIFLVFLLLGFAAFVLGAGGVSRVRDAFNGPSASSSVKPGTTPAPDTTPEPKFDKTVFAPLSARCADTRVPVLMFHDIVKERGRNTVWFDCSVDEFKEILKFLENEQAQYISLEQLHDHLTRGTAIPHNAVVLTFDDNYQGFYDLAYPILKEKKIPSAVFVHTNFVGDKSGTHPKMDWDTIKELEAGGLVTIGSHTESHPAEFEKLDSYVQRQEMAGSKQTLESQLGHPVPYFAYPEGRGDEVTFSLAQEVGYTMAFTVANGPAEESPGILQVDRYIHTRYKDAWKQCREAETAAPAAIVTQPLTNKPIHLVTGEFDGIKLAMIQGGKPFTARAATTGRMSVGEFCRDYKAPAGMNGTFFVNADLRSSDNAMIGPCKVHDEAELHADKDPIRLPRIKNRPFIAWDDKELAIVPFNSGSMNDDAAAKALAPNMTDCFLAGAWIVHDSKARTKEEIQPFAARDFNDPRKRAFFGIMENGDIVLGASRDVITTEMLAKGAAAAGVKEAVLMDSGFSTSIVFDGKIMATGHTAKNLPSRPVPHAVLLTGTLEKPTDADAKKLYSSADAALGKGSALDAQMNAPRPGDGGGRRRRR
;
A
#
# COMPACT_ATOMS: atom_id res chain seq x y z
N MET A 1 -13.29 18.57 0.95
CA MET A 1 -12.30 19.39 1.66
C MET A 1 -11.68 18.72 2.90
N ARG A 2 -12.38 17.87 3.65
CA ARG A 2 -11.80 17.25 4.85
C ARG A 2 -10.99 15.97 4.60
N ILE A 3 -11.42 15.06 3.79
CA ILE A 3 -10.73 13.79 3.52
C ILE A 3 -9.39 14.04 2.82
N PHE A 4 -9.40 14.84 1.79
CA PHE A 4 -8.25 15.02 0.91
C PHE A 4 -7.28 16.09 1.38
N LEU A 5 -7.72 16.97 2.27
CA LEU A 5 -6.80 17.88 2.97
C LEU A 5 -5.78 17.08 3.82
N ILE A 6 -6.20 15.93 4.34
CA ILE A 6 -5.33 15.04 5.09
C ILE A 6 -4.28 14.43 4.17
N PHE A 7 -4.66 13.97 2.98
CA PHE A 7 -3.69 13.50 1.97
C PHE A 7 -2.72 14.62 1.53
N LEU A 8 -3.20 15.86 1.41
CA LEU A 8 -2.37 17.02 1.04
C LEU A 8 -1.39 17.42 2.16
N VAL A 9 -1.84 17.35 3.43
CA VAL A 9 -0.99 17.65 4.60
C VAL A 9 0.22 16.73 4.66
N PHE A 10 0.07 15.50 4.19
CA PHE A 10 1.15 14.52 4.19
C PHE A 10 2.22 14.74 3.10
N LEU A 11 1.92 15.55 2.10
CA LEU A 11 2.80 15.72 0.93
C LEU A 11 3.36 17.12 0.73
N LEU A 12 2.73 18.12 1.31
CA LEU A 12 3.14 19.51 1.13
C LEU A 12 3.13 20.18 2.50
N LEU A 13 4.21 20.46 3.14
CA LEU A 13 4.35 21.42 4.26
C LEU A 13 3.05 22.18 4.60
N GLY A 14 2.02 21.46 5.02
CA GLY A 14 0.63 21.87 4.82
C GLY A 14 -0.01 22.68 5.93
N PHE A 15 0.76 23.42 6.74
CA PHE A 15 0.16 24.31 7.73
C PHE A 15 -0.57 25.52 7.08
N ALA A 16 -0.16 25.93 5.89
CA ALA A 16 -0.78 27.06 5.17
C ALA A 16 -2.14 26.71 4.55
N ALA A 17 -2.37 25.46 4.14
CA ALA A 17 -3.63 25.07 3.51
C ALA A 17 -4.79 24.84 4.50
N PHE A 18 -4.47 24.50 5.76
CA PHE A 18 -5.48 24.33 6.81
C PHE A 18 -6.18 25.64 7.21
N VAL A 19 -5.51 26.78 7.01
CA VAL A 19 -6.02 28.11 7.38
C VAL A 19 -6.95 28.72 6.32
N LEU A 20 -6.93 28.21 5.08
CA LEU A 20 -7.68 28.77 3.95
C LEU A 20 -9.04 28.11 3.67
N GLY A 21 -9.41 27.09 4.44
CA GLY A 21 -10.77 26.52 4.40
C GLY A 21 -11.81 27.44 5.07
N ALA A 22 -12.87 27.69 4.35
CA ALA A 22 -13.94 28.64 4.70
C ALA A 22 -14.34 28.61 6.18
N GLY A 23 -13.98 29.62 6.91
CA GLY A 23 -14.31 29.84 8.32
C GLY A 23 -13.11 30.08 9.25
N GLY A 24 -11.88 29.86 8.78
CA GLY A 24 -10.68 30.01 9.59
C GLY A 24 -10.11 31.44 9.65
N VAL A 25 -10.41 32.27 8.66
CA VAL A 25 -9.79 33.62 8.53
C VAL A 25 -10.25 34.59 9.62
N SER A 26 -11.47 34.48 10.10
CA SER A 26 -11.98 35.33 11.20
C SER A 26 -11.32 35.01 12.55
N ARG A 27 -11.01 33.72 12.83
CA ARG A 27 -10.39 33.31 14.10
C ARG A 27 -8.89 33.62 14.20
N VAL A 28 -8.21 33.68 13.06
CA VAL A 28 -6.77 34.05 13.04
C VAL A 28 -6.61 35.57 13.22
N ARG A 29 -7.58 36.38 12.73
CA ARG A 29 -7.54 37.81 12.89
C ARG A 29 -7.73 38.25 14.37
N ASP A 30 -8.57 37.53 15.10
CA ASP A 30 -8.84 37.81 16.51
C ASP A 30 -7.69 37.33 17.45
N ALA A 31 -6.84 36.43 17.00
CA ALA A 31 -5.67 35.99 17.76
C ALA A 31 -4.48 36.96 17.70
N PHE A 32 -4.45 37.88 16.71
CA PHE A 32 -3.38 38.88 16.56
C PHE A 32 -3.75 40.31 17.02
N ASN A 33 -5.02 40.59 17.33
CA ASN A 33 -5.51 41.89 17.77
C ASN A 33 -6.06 41.86 19.19
N GLY A 34 -5.35 41.27 20.15
CA GLY A 34 -5.65 41.41 21.57
C GLY A 34 -5.24 42.79 22.12
N PRO A 35 -6.00 43.37 23.03
CA PRO A 35 -5.70 44.71 23.52
C PRO A 35 -4.42 44.73 24.34
N SER A 36 -3.55 45.68 24.05
CA SER A 36 -2.37 46.00 24.86
C SER A 36 -2.82 46.55 26.21
N ALA A 37 -2.77 45.75 27.24
CA ALA A 37 -2.91 46.20 28.62
C ALA A 37 -1.54 46.14 29.31
N SER A 38 -0.99 47.29 29.60
CA SER A 38 0.12 47.46 30.52
C SER A 38 -0.32 47.09 31.94
N SER A 39 0.25 46.08 32.53
CA SER A 39 0.16 45.87 33.98
C SER A 39 1.49 45.43 34.55
N SER A 40 1.87 46.15 35.60
CA SER A 40 3.02 46.05 36.44
C SER A 40 3.22 44.63 37.03
N VAL A 41 4.42 44.06 36.83
CA VAL A 41 4.84 42.78 37.39
C VAL A 41 5.10 42.94 38.87
N LYS A 42 4.42 42.17 39.72
CA LYS A 42 4.84 41.84 41.10
C LYS A 42 5.66 40.53 41.06
N PRO A 43 6.76 40.42 41.78
CA PRO A 43 7.54 39.20 41.80
C PRO A 43 6.96 38.19 42.79
N GLY A 44 6.89 36.94 42.36
CA GLY A 44 6.86 35.78 43.24
C GLY A 44 5.56 34.98 43.24
N THR A 45 5.44 34.04 42.33
CA THR A 45 4.92 32.69 42.57
C THR A 45 5.40 31.80 41.39
N THR A 46 6.23 30.81 41.70
CA THR A 46 6.59 29.73 40.80
C THR A 46 5.31 29.04 40.37
N PRO A 47 5.05 28.85 39.04
CA PRO A 47 3.90 28.05 38.62
C PRO A 47 4.04 26.64 39.19
N ALA A 48 2.94 26.10 39.70
CA ALA A 48 2.88 24.68 40.04
C ALA A 48 3.18 23.86 38.78
N PRO A 49 3.86 22.71 38.89
CA PRO A 49 4.10 21.86 37.71
C PRO A 49 2.77 21.48 37.08
N ASP A 50 2.69 21.67 35.79
CA ASP A 50 1.55 21.23 34.96
C ASP A 50 1.41 19.71 35.11
N THR A 51 0.38 19.28 35.82
CA THR A 51 0.07 17.87 36.09
C THR A 51 -0.86 17.28 35.05
N THR A 52 -1.00 17.91 33.88
CA THR A 52 -1.66 17.24 32.76
C THR A 52 -0.86 15.98 32.40
N PRO A 53 -1.43 14.76 32.53
CA PRO A 53 -0.70 13.57 32.15
C PRO A 53 -0.37 13.67 30.67
N GLU A 54 0.91 13.51 30.32
CA GLU A 54 1.32 13.36 28.92
C GLU A 54 0.43 12.29 28.27
N PRO A 55 -0.08 12.52 27.06
CA PRO A 55 -0.87 11.51 26.36
C PRO A 55 -0.02 10.23 26.27
N LYS A 56 -0.57 9.11 26.75
CA LYS A 56 0.12 7.81 26.71
C LYS A 56 0.45 7.51 25.25
N PHE A 57 1.74 7.57 24.92
CA PHE A 57 2.26 7.22 23.61
C PHE A 57 2.14 5.71 23.40
N ASP A 58 1.45 5.30 22.35
CA ASP A 58 1.40 3.88 21.96
C ASP A 58 2.65 3.55 21.12
N LYS A 59 3.54 2.76 21.72
CA LYS A 59 4.82 2.35 21.11
C LYS A 59 4.67 1.35 19.96
N THR A 60 3.47 0.84 19.71
CA THR A 60 3.19 -0.13 18.67
C THR A 60 2.48 0.46 17.46
N VAL A 61 2.20 1.75 17.46
CA VAL A 61 1.53 2.46 16.37
C VAL A 61 2.53 3.26 15.57
N PHE A 62 2.52 3.11 14.25
CA PHE A 62 3.31 3.95 13.36
C PHE A 62 2.93 5.42 13.49
N ALA A 63 3.93 6.29 13.46
CA ALA A 63 3.72 7.72 13.25
C ALA A 63 2.97 7.95 11.93
N PRO A 64 2.22 9.06 11.80
CA PRO A 64 1.64 9.46 10.53
C PRO A 64 2.68 9.43 9.40
N LEU A 65 2.27 8.99 8.21
CA LEU A 65 3.16 8.82 7.06
C LEU A 65 3.99 10.08 6.76
N SER A 66 3.38 11.27 6.91
CA SER A 66 4.07 12.55 6.75
C SER A 66 5.27 12.73 7.69
N ALA A 67 5.19 12.19 8.88
CA ALA A 67 6.27 12.30 9.86
C ALA A 67 7.38 11.26 9.60
N ARG A 68 7.02 9.97 9.45
CA ARG A 68 8.01 8.91 9.25
C ARG A 68 8.62 8.82 7.84
N CYS A 69 8.00 9.48 6.85
CA CYS A 69 8.46 9.47 5.46
C CYS A 69 8.84 10.86 4.94
N ALA A 70 8.97 11.86 5.82
CA ALA A 70 9.19 13.25 5.39
C ALA A 70 10.50 13.40 4.60
N ASP A 71 11.61 12.89 5.14
CA ASP A 71 12.94 13.24 4.65
C ASP A 71 13.84 12.02 4.40
N THR A 72 13.42 10.81 4.73
CA THR A 72 14.31 9.65 4.65
C THR A 72 13.58 8.33 4.41
N ARG A 73 14.32 7.35 3.90
CA ARG A 73 13.96 5.95 3.79
C ARG A 73 15.14 5.10 4.27
N VAL A 74 14.92 4.32 5.31
CA VAL A 74 15.99 3.55 5.97
C VAL A 74 16.03 2.12 5.44
N PRO A 75 17.14 1.70 4.79
CA PRO A 75 17.41 0.29 4.58
C PRO A 75 17.85 -0.36 5.89
N VAL A 76 17.15 -1.41 6.32
CA VAL A 76 17.59 -2.28 7.41
C VAL A 76 18.28 -3.49 6.79
N LEU A 77 19.60 -3.61 6.96
CA LEU A 77 20.40 -4.70 6.40
C LEU A 77 20.50 -5.84 7.40
N MET A 78 20.19 -7.04 6.93
CA MET A 78 20.22 -8.28 7.72
C MET A 78 21.41 -9.12 7.34
N PHE A 79 22.22 -9.44 8.32
CA PHE A 79 23.34 -10.39 8.28
C PHE A 79 23.03 -11.61 9.15
N HIS A 80 23.83 -12.65 9.02
CA HIS A 80 23.86 -13.81 9.90
C HIS A 80 25.29 -14.03 10.37
N ASP A 81 25.92 -15.17 10.03
CA ASP A 81 27.30 -15.41 10.43
C ASP A 81 28.30 -14.60 9.60
N ILE A 82 29.31 -14.08 10.28
CA ILE A 82 30.48 -13.50 9.63
C ILE A 82 31.60 -14.52 9.67
N VAL A 83 32.07 -14.96 8.50
CA VAL A 83 33.10 -15.98 8.36
C VAL A 83 34.40 -15.38 7.84
N LYS A 84 35.56 -16.00 8.15
CA LYS A 84 36.85 -15.48 7.67
C LYS A 84 36.88 -15.40 6.16
N GLU A 85 36.51 -16.50 5.51
CA GLU A 85 36.46 -16.65 4.07
C GLU A 85 35.39 -17.67 3.67
N ARG A 86 34.88 -17.58 2.46
CA ARG A 86 33.93 -18.58 1.95
C ARG A 86 34.66 -19.89 1.65
N GLY A 87 34.15 -20.99 2.19
CA GLY A 87 34.71 -22.34 2.05
C GLY A 87 33.62 -23.39 1.80
N ARG A 88 34.01 -24.67 1.92
CA ARG A 88 33.07 -25.79 1.66
C ARG A 88 31.87 -25.88 2.61
N ASN A 89 32.00 -25.29 3.80
CA ASN A 89 30.98 -25.31 4.85
C ASN A 89 30.17 -24.00 4.91
N THR A 90 30.43 -23.04 4.03
CA THR A 90 29.64 -21.78 3.96
C THR A 90 28.27 -22.06 3.39
N VAL A 91 27.28 -21.41 3.99
CA VAL A 91 25.89 -21.40 3.55
C VAL A 91 25.57 -20.09 2.81
N TRP A 92 24.42 -20.03 2.17
CA TRP A 92 24.08 -18.93 1.28
C TRP A 92 23.96 -17.56 1.99
N PHE A 93 23.67 -17.56 3.29
CA PHE A 93 23.52 -16.35 4.10
C PHE A 93 24.79 -15.94 4.86
N ASP A 94 25.88 -16.70 4.79
CA ASP A 94 27.17 -16.27 5.35
C ASP A 94 27.70 -15.03 4.62
N CYS A 95 28.38 -14.18 5.38
CA CYS A 95 29.11 -13.04 4.85
C CYS A 95 30.57 -13.16 5.26
N SER A 96 31.49 -13.17 4.29
CA SER A 96 32.92 -13.15 4.65
C SER A 96 33.35 -11.79 5.18
N VAL A 97 34.43 -11.75 5.94
CA VAL A 97 35.00 -10.48 6.45
C VAL A 97 35.29 -9.49 5.32
N ASP A 98 35.75 -9.98 4.16
CA ASP A 98 36.05 -9.12 3.03
C ASP A 98 34.76 -8.57 2.39
N GLU A 99 33.73 -9.39 2.23
CA GLU A 99 32.40 -8.92 1.80
C GLU A 99 31.81 -7.90 2.79
N PHE A 100 31.92 -8.18 4.10
CA PHE A 100 31.45 -7.24 5.13
C PHE A 100 32.18 -5.91 5.05
N LYS A 101 33.52 -5.91 4.90
CA LYS A 101 34.30 -4.67 4.70
C LYS A 101 33.95 -3.95 3.40
N GLU A 102 33.67 -4.68 2.32
CA GLU A 102 33.20 -4.09 1.05
C GLU A 102 31.85 -3.37 1.25
N ILE A 103 30.91 -3.98 1.97
CA ILE A 103 29.61 -3.37 2.28
C ILE A 103 29.80 -2.09 3.11
N LEU A 104 30.61 -2.13 4.17
CA LEU A 104 30.87 -0.95 5.00
C LEU A 104 31.57 0.16 4.19
N LYS A 105 32.51 -0.21 3.33
CA LYS A 105 33.18 0.76 2.45
C LYS A 105 32.22 1.38 1.43
N PHE A 106 31.31 0.59 0.86
CA PHE A 106 30.25 1.12 -0.01
C PHE A 106 29.40 2.14 0.75
N LEU A 107 28.89 1.78 1.93
CA LEU A 107 28.07 2.66 2.76
C LEU A 107 28.84 3.94 3.17
N GLU A 108 30.13 3.83 3.47
CA GLU A 108 30.99 4.98 3.77
C GLU A 108 31.14 5.92 2.55
N ASN A 109 31.31 5.37 1.35
CA ASN A 109 31.39 6.16 0.11
C ASN A 109 30.06 6.88 -0.19
N GLU A 110 28.94 6.26 0.17
CA GLU A 110 27.60 6.84 0.06
C GLU A 110 27.26 7.78 1.23
N GLN A 111 28.20 8.04 2.13
CA GLN A 111 28.03 8.90 3.33
C GLN A 111 26.91 8.42 4.28
N ALA A 112 26.69 7.11 4.35
CA ALA A 112 25.66 6.52 5.21
C ALA A 112 25.88 6.87 6.68
N GLN A 113 24.79 7.10 7.39
CA GLN A 113 24.75 7.36 8.83
C GLN A 113 24.10 6.16 9.54
N TYR A 114 24.87 5.50 10.39
CA TYR A 114 24.36 4.34 11.11
C TYR A 114 23.53 4.78 12.31
N ILE A 115 22.32 4.21 12.44
CA ILE A 115 21.41 4.47 13.56
C ILE A 115 21.10 3.18 14.34
N SER A 116 20.75 3.33 15.61
CA SER A 116 20.33 2.21 16.48
C SER A 116 18.88 1.79 16.21
N LEU A 117 18.48 0.63 16.74
CA LEU A 117 17.07 0.20 16.71
C LEU A 117 16.15 1.16 17.47
N GLU A 118 16.63 1.76 18.56
CA GLU A 118 15.85 2.74 19.32
C GLU A 118 15.59 4.00 18.49
N GLN A 119 16.61 4.52 17.80
CA GLN A 119 16.45 5.66 16.90
C GLN A 119 15.49 5.34 15.74
N LEU A 120 15.59 4.14 15.16
CA LEU A 120 14.65 3.68 14.15
C LEU A 120 13.23 3.59 14.71
N HIS A 121 13.04 2.97 15.89
CA HIS A 121 11.74 2.83 16.54
C HIS A 121 11.10 4.20 16.82
N ASP A 122 11.85 5.15 17.37
CA ASP A 122 11.34 6.48 17.66
C ASP A 122 11.01 7.27 16.37
N HIS A 123 11.80 7.05 15.31
CA HIS A 123 11.49 7.59 13.99
C HIS A 123 10.17 7.03 13.45
N LEU A 124 10.01 5.71 13.45
CA LEU A 124 8.84 5.03 12.90
C LEU A 124 7.55 5.28 13.71
N THR A 125 7.65 5.50 15.01
CA THR A 125 6.48 5.64 15.91
C THR A 125 6.15 7.07 16.29
N ARG A 126 7.16 7.96 16.38
CA ARG A 126 7.02 9.36 16.80
C ARG A 126 7.29 10.36 15.70
N GLY A 127 7.87 9.92 14.56
CA GLY A 127 8.37 10.83 13.53
C GLY A 127 9.61 11.61 13.96
N THR A 128 10.40 11.08 14.91
CA THR A 128 11.65 11.70 15.35
C THR A 128 12.61 11.82 14.16
N ALA A 129 13.19 13.00 13.98
CA ALA A 129 14.13 13.22 12.89
C ALA A 129 15.39 12.34 13.06
N ILE A 130 15.80 11.72 11.97
CA ILE A 130 17.04 10.93 11.86
C ILE A 130 17.89 11.46 10.69
N PRO A 131 19.17 11.08 10.59
CA PRO A 131 20.01 11.46 9.46
C PRO A 131 19.40 11.01 8.12
N HIS A 132 19.52 11.86 7.10
CA HIS A 132 18.98 11.62 5.78
C HIS A 132 19.49 10.30 5.13
N ASN A 133 20.77 9.99 5.29
CA ASN A 133 21.38 8.76 4.78
C ASN A 133 21.42 7.65 5.84
N ALA A 134 20.38 7.53 6.66
CA ALA A 134 20.35 6.54 7.72
C ALA A 134 20.36 5.09 7.21
N VAL A 135 21.01 4.21 7.95
CA VAL A 135 21.05 2.76 7.72
C VAL A 135 21.12 2.03 9.05
N VAL A 136 20.48 0.86 9.14
CA VAL A 136 20.53 -0.04 10.30
C VAL A 136 21.18 -1.36 9.92
N LEU A 137 22.05 -1.87 10.79
CA LEU A 137 22.67 -3.19 10.64
C LEU A 137 22.10 -4.14 11.69
N THR A 138 21.58 -5.29 11.26
CA THR A 138 21.05 -6.35 12.12
C THR A 138 21.73 -7.68 11.82
N PHE A 139 21.91 -8.52 12.86
CA PHE A 139 22.54 -9.81 12.76
C PHE A 139 21.66 -10.85 13.46
N ASP A 140 21.22 -11.86 12.73
CA ASP A 140 20.36 -12.91 13.26
C ASP A 140 21.17 -14.11 13.77
N ASP A 141 20.58 -14.92 14.65
CA ASP A 141 21.07 -16.22 15.11
C ASP A 141 22.28 -16.21 16.07
N ASN A 142 22.65 -15.10 16.66
CA ASN A 142 23.74 -14.98 17.65
C ASN A 142 25.01 -15.79 17.34
N TYR A 143 25.49 -15.79 16.10
CA TYR A 143 26.71 -16.48 15.70
C TYR A 143 27.97 -15.90 16.35
N GLN A 144 28.91 -16.78 16.71
CA GLN A 144 30.21 -16.40 17.28
C GLN A 144 31.01 -15.51 16.31
N GLY A 145 30.87 -15.72 14.98
CA GLY A 145 31.55 -14.91 13.97
C GLY A 145 31.19 -13.44 14.00
N PHE A 146 30.00 -13.08 14.48
CA PHE A 146 29.68 -11.68 14.75
C PHE A 146 30.64 -11.07 15.78
N TYR A 147 30.81 -11.72 16.94
CA TYR A 147 31.69 -11.22 18.01
C TYR A 147 33.16 -11.21 17.58
N ASP A 148 33.64 -12.31 16.99
CA ASP A 148 35.06 -12.48 16.68
C ASP A 148 35.53 -11.62 15.50
N LEU A 149 34.65 -11.37 14.49
CA LEU A 149 35.04 -10.83 13.21
C LEU A 149 34.34 -9.51 12.86
N ALA A 150 33.05 -9.35 13.12
CA ALA A 150 32.30 -8.12 12.81
C ALA A 150 32.44 -7.07 13.90
N TYR A 151 32.21 -7.44 15.16
CA TYR A 151 32.17 -6.51 16.29
C TYR A 151 33.45 -5.68 16.48
N PRO A 152 34.68 -6.22 16.35
CA PRO A 152 35.90 -5.39 16.40
C PRO A 152 35.90 -4.25 15.39
N ILE A 153 35.42 -4.50 14.16
CA ILE A 153 35.31 -3.51 13.09
C ILE A 153 34.25 -2.48 13.43
N LEU A 154 33.07 -2.93 13.88
CA LEU A 154 31.96 -2.06 14.28
C LEU A 154 32.34 -1.17 15.47
N LYS A 155 33.07 -1.73 16.46
CA LYS A 155 33.55 -1.01 17.65
C LYS A 155 34.56 0.08 17.28
N GLU A 156 35.54 -0.23 16.43
CA GLU A 156 36.52 0.75 15.92
C GLU A 156 35.84 1.92 15.23
N LYS A 157 34.86 1.63 14.38
CA LYS A 157 34.10 2.64 13.61
C LYS A 157 32.94 3.27 14.38
N LYS A 158 32.66 2.81 15.60
CA LYS A 158 31.52 3.24 16.44
C LYS A 158 30.17 3.08 15.75
N ILE A 159 29.98 1.97 15.04
CA ILE A 159 28.77 1.66 14.30
C ILE A 159 27.80 0.90 15.22
N PRO A 160 26.59 1.46 15.49
CA PRO A 160 25.55 0.73 16.21
C PRO A 160 25.00 -0.41 15.37
N SER A 161 24.63 -1.51 16.04
CA SER A 161 24.05 -2.69 15.39
C SER A 161 23.10 -3.41 16.35
N ALA A 162 22.40 -4.42 15.84
CA ALA A 162 21.55 -5.27 16.67
C ALA A 162 21.85 -6.76 16.41
N VAL A 163 21.72 -7.57 17.45
CA VAL A 163 21.80 -9.03 17.36
C VAL A 163 20.50 -9.64 17.86
N PHE A 164 19.87 -10.46 17.02
CA PHE A 164 18.67 -11.22 17.38
C PHE A 164 19.04 -12.62 17.81
N VAL A 165 18.68 -12.99 19.04
CA VAL A 165 19.16 -14.17 19.74
C VAL A 165 18.07 -15.23 19.81
N HIS A 166 18.35 -16.43 19.31
CA HIS A 166 17.55 -17.62 19.59
C HIS A 166 18.11 -18.34 20.84
N THR A 167 17.34 -18.29 21.91
CA THR A 167 17.88 -18.48 23.26
C THR A 167 18.30 -19.91 23.59
N ASN A 168 17.71 -20.93 22.95
CA ASN A 168 18.06 -22.34 23.20
C ASN A 168 19.43 -22.72 22.64
N PHE A 169 20.00 -21.91 21.75
CA PHE A 169 21.29 -22.19 21.12
C PHE A 169 22.43 -21.34 21.68
N VAL A 170 22.15 -20.49 22.68
CA VAL A 170 23.22 -19.71 23.34
C VAL A 170 24.27 -20.64 23.94
N GLY A 171 25.53 -20.45 23.53
CA GLY A 171 26.65 -21.25 23.96
C GLY A 171 26.83 -22.57 23.18
N ASP A 172 26.03 -22.85 22.18
CA ASP A 172 26.22 -24.02 21.34
C ASP A 172 27.47 -23.85 20.46
N LYS A 173 28.47 -24.65 20.72
CA LYS A 173 29.73 -24.71 19.95
C LYS A 173 29.78 -25.91 18.99
N SER A 174 28.69 -26.65 18.87
CA SER A 174 28.61 -27.80 17.97
C SER A 174 28.45 -27.29 16.51
N GLY A 175 29.05 -27.98 15.57
CA GLY A 175 28.93 -27.65 14.15
C GLY A 175 29.89 -26.57 13.65
N THR A 176 29.62 -26.09 12.43
CA THR A 176 30.50 -25.17 11.68
C THR A 176 30.21 -23.70 11.95
N HIS A 177 29.07 -23.42 12.60
CA HIS A 177 28.59 -22.08 12.91
C HIS A 177 28.30 -21.96 14.42
N PRO A 178 29.35 -21.83 15.27
CA PRO A 178 29.21 -21.76 16.72
C PRO A 178 28.45 -20.49 17.13
N LYS A 179 27.74 -20.62 18.25
CA LYS A 179 26.96 -19.51 18.82
C LYS A 179 27.67 -18.83 19.98
N MET A 180 27.43 -17.55 20.18
CA MET A 180 27.89 -16.78 21.34
C MET A 180 27.28 -17.36 22.63
N ASP A 181 28.04 -17.32 23.71
CA ASP A 181 27.55 -17.61 25.06
C ASP A 181 26.98 -16.35 25.75
N TRP A 182 26.39 -16.56 26.92
CA TRP A 182 25.79 -15.47 27.69
C TRP A 182 26.78 -14.39 28.12
N ASP A 183 28.00 -14.76 28.44
CA ASP A 183 29.02 -13.79 28.86
C ASP A 183 29.39 -12.86 27.70
N THR A 184 29.55 -13.43 26.50
CA THR A 184 29.79 -12.70 25.26
C THR A 184 28.62 -11.75 24.93
N ILE A 185 27.38 -12.22 25.02
CA ILE A 185 26.18 -11.40 24.76
C ILE A 185 26.08 -10.23 25.74
N LYS A 186 26.34 -10.46 27.02
CA LYS A 186 26.35 -9.40 28.03
C LYS A 186 27.48 -8.39 27.83
N GLU A 187 28.66 -8.84 27.41
CA GLU A 187 29.76 -7.95 27.07
C GLU A 187 29.42 -7.03 25.88
N LEU A 188 28.79 -7.59 24.83
CA LEU A 188 28.36 -6.83 23.68
C LEU A 188 27.40 -5.70 24.05
N GLU A 189 26.40 -6.03 24.85
CA GLU A 189 25.39 -5.06 25.28
C GLU A 189 25.96 -4.00 26.22
N ALA A 190 26.77 -4.40 27.20
CA ALA A 190 27.47 -3.48 28.09
C ALA A 190 28.38 -2.50 27.35
N GLY A 191 28.84 -2.86 26.16
CA GLY A 191 29.61 -2.01 25.25
C GLY A 191 28.80 -0.84 24.64
N GLY A 192 27.46 -0.87 24.72
CA GLY A 192 26.55 0.21 24.32
C GLY A 192 26.41 0.42 22.80
N LEU A 193 27.05 -0.41 21.97
CA LEU A 193 26.93 -0.36 20.50
C LEU A 193 26.00 -1.42 19.94
N VAL A 194 25.71 -2.48 20.70
CA VAL A 194 24.94 -3.61 20.23
C VAL A 194 23.64 -3.73 21.03
N THR A 195 22.52 -3.60 20.34
CA THR A 195 21.20 -3.86 20.92
C THR A 195 20.89 -5.36 20.81
N ILE A 196 20.49 -5.99 21.92
CA ILE A 196 20.07 -7.39 21.91
C ILE A 196 18.56 -7.47 21.70
N GLY A 197 18.14 -8.24 20.70
CA GLY A 197 16.75 -8.57 20.39
C GLY A 197 16.49 -10.07 20.46
N SER A 198 15.22 -10.44 20.40
CA SER A 198 14.78 -11.85 20.46
C SER A 198 14.60 -12.44 19.05
N HIS A 199 14.91 -13.74 18.92
CA HIS A 199 14.70 -14.52 17.67
C HIS A 199 14.05 -15.89 17.96
N THR A 200 13.08 -15.95 18.88
CA THR A 200 12.45 -17.15 19.45
C THR A 200 13.38 -17.96 20.35
N GLU A 201 12.87 -19.03 20.93
CA GLU A 201 13.69 -19.98 21.71
C GLU A 201 14.49 -20.90 20.78
N SER A 202 13.81 -21.54 19.83
CA SER A 202 14.36 -22.68 19.05
C SER A 202 14.45 -22.43 17.54
N HIS A 203 14.08 -21.24 17.04
CA HIS A 203 14.07 -20.90 15.62
C HIS A 203 13.32 -21.94 14.77
N PRO A 204 12.02 -22.19 15.03
CA PRO A 204 11.29 -23.21 14.26
C PRO A 204 11.11 -22.80 12.80
N ALA A 205 11.32 -23.73 11.90
CA ALA A 205 11.00 -23.54 10.50
C ALA A 205 9.49 -23.35 10.31
N GLU A 206 9.10 -22.54 9.32
CA GLU A 206 7.70 -22.23 9.02
C GLU A 206 6.92 -21.78 10.27
N PHE A 207 7.53 -20.88 11.04
CA PHE A 207 7.05 -20.41 12.35
C PHE A 207 5.57 -19.99 12.31
N GLU A 208 5.14 -19.32 11.26
CA GLU A 208 3.77 -18.84 11.06
C GLU A 208 2.73 -19.97 10.92
N LYS A 209 3.17 -21.20 10.64
CA LYS A 209 2.29 -22.36 10.50
C LYS A 209 2.11 -23.17 11.79
N LEU A 210 2.88 -22.84 12.82
CA LEU A 210 2.74 -23.49 14.11
C LEU A 210 1.44 -23.08 14.79
N ASP A 211 0.98 -23.93 15.71
CA ASP A 211 -0.14 -23.56 16.58
C ASP A 211 0.16 -22.25 17.33
N SER A 212 -0.84 -21.39 17.46
CA SER A 212 -0.69 -20.06 18.07
C SER A 212 -0.15 -20.11 19.50
N TYR A 213 -0.49 -21.13 20.26
CA TYR A 213 0.06 -21.36 21.59
C TYR A 213 1.58 -21.62 21.53
N VAL A 214 2.05 -22.43 20.56
CA VAL A 214 3.48 -22.72 20.37
C VAL A 214 4.22 -21.47 19.93
N GLN A 215 3.68 -20.70 18.95
CA GLN A 215 4.26 -19.43 18.54
C GLN A 215 4.43 -18.47 19.73
N ARG A 216 3.38 -18.36 20.57
CA ARG A 216 3.41 -17.53 21.77
C ARG A 216 4.49 -17.99 22.77
N GLN A 217 4.62 -19.30 23.01
CA GLN A 217 5.64 -19.83 23.94
C GLN A 217 7.06 -19.53 23.44
N GLU A 218 7.34 -19.76 22.16
CA GLU A 218 8.62 -19.46 21.52
C GLU A 218 9.01 -17.97 21.66
N MET A 219 8.06 -17.07 21.45
CA MET A 219 8.28 -15.63 21.62
C MET A 219 8.41 -15.19 23.08
N ALA A 220 7.51 -15.66 23.94
CA ALA A 220 7.48 -15.26 25.35
C ALA A 220 8.64 -15.88 26.13
N GLY A 221 8.96 -17.13 25.89
CA GLY A 221 10.08 -17.83 26.53
C GLY A 221 11.42 -17.20 26.21
N SER A 222 11.66 -16.90 24.92
CA SER A 222 12.86 -16.19 24.49
C SER A 222 12.98 -14.80 25.14
N LYS A 223 11.90 -14.02 25.11
CA LYS A 223 11.86 -12.71 25.75
C LYS A 223 12.17 -12.78 27.23
N GLN A 224 11.50 -13.66 27.95
CA GLN A 224 11.70 -13.86 29.40
C GLN A 224 13.15 -14.28 29.72
N THR A 225 13.72 -15.18 28.94
CA THR A 225 15.09 -15.64 29.09
C THR A 225 16.08 -14.49 28.91
N LEU A 226 15.93 -13.71 27.82
CA LEU A 226 16.77 -12.55 27.54
C LEU A 226 16.67 -11.50 28.66
N GLU A 227 15.46 -11.11 29.03
CA GLU A 227 15.23 -10.11 30.08
C GLU A 227 15.78 -10.56 31.45
N SER A 228 15.69 -11.87 31.77
CA SER A 228 16.31 -12.45 32.98
C SER A 228 17.82 -12.38 32.95
N GLN A 229 18.45 -12.61 31.79
CA GLN A 229 19.90 -12.58 31.64
C GLN A 229 20.50 -11.18 31.59
N LEU A 230 19.78 -10.22 30.98
CA LEU A 230 20.24 -8.87 30.73
C LEU A 230 19.81 -7.88 31.83
N GLY A 231 18.72 -8.17 32.53
CA GLY A 231 18.22 -7.34 33.66
C GLY A 231 17.37 -6.15 33.23
N HIS A 232 16.94 -6.07 31.97
CA HIS A 232 16.09 -5.00 31.44
C HIS A 232 15.16 -5.52 30.33
N PRO A 233 14.12 -4.75 29.92
CA PRO A 233 13.21 -5.15 28.84
C PRO A 233 13.91 -5.35 27.50
N VAL A 234 13.48 -6.38 26.75
CA VAL A 234 13.90 -6.69 25.37
C VAL A 234 12.72 -6.43 24.44
N PRO A 235 12.61 -5.23 23.85
CA PRO A 235 11.41 -4.82 23.13
C PRO A 235 11.39 -5.19 21.64
N TYR A 236 12.48 -5.72 21.10
CA TYR A 236 12.64 -5.96 19.66
C TYR A 236 12.71 -7.44 19.32
N PHE A 237 12.11 -7.80 18.17
CA PHE A 237 11.98 -9.17 17.73
C PHE A 237 12.30 -9.32 16.24
N ALA A 238 12.89 -10.44 15.83
CA ALA A 238 12.96 -10.85 14.44
C ALA A 238 12.25 -12.20 14.26
N TYR A 239 11.39 -12.30 13.26
CA TYR A 239 10.68 -13.56 12.96
C TYR A 239 11.63 -14.57 12.32
N PRO A 240 11.60 -15.86 12.72
CA PRO A 240 12.31 -16.93 12.03
C PRO A 240 12.01 -16.90 10.51
N GLU A 241 13.04 -16.98 9.68
CA GLU A 241 12.95 -16.85 8.21
C GLU A 241 12.27 -15.57 7.72
N GLY A 242 12.04 -14.58 8.60
CA GLY A 242 11.32 -13.34 8.29
C GLY A 242 9.83 -13.52 8.01
N ARG A 243 9.23 -14.64 8.42
CA ARG A 243 7.85 -15.02 8.11
C ARG A 243 6.92 -14.75 9.28
N GLY A 244 5.71 -14.30 8.95
CA GLY A 244 4.61 -14.13 9.89
C GLY A 244 3.30 -13.87 9.16
N ASP A 245 2.20 -14.12 9.83
CA ASP A 245 0.85 -13.78 9.41
C ASP A 245 0.15 -12.88 10.45
N GLU A 246 -1.11 -12.53 10.24
CA GLU A 246 -1.87 -11.66 11.16
C GLU A 246 -1.91 -12.22 12.60
N VAL A 247 -1.95 -13.55 12.76
CA VAL A 247 -1.95 -14.19 14.08
C VAL A 247 -0.57 -14.02 14.73
N THR A 248 0.49 -14.32 13.99
CA THR A 248 1.88 -14.18 14.44
C THR A 248 2.18 -12.75 14.90
N PHE A 249 1.76 -11.73 14.13
CA PHE A 249 1.99 -10.32 14.45
C PHE A 249 1.19 -9.88 15.68
N SER A 250 -0.06 -10.35 15.81
CA SER A 250 -0.87 -10.09 17.01
C SER A 250 -0.26 -10.71 18.27
N LEU A 251 0.26 -11.93 18.17
CA LEU A 251 0.94 -12.59 19.28
C LEU A 251 2.23 -11.86 19.70
N ALA A 252 3.01 -11.32 18.74
CA ALA A 252 4.18 -10.51 19.06
C ALA A 252 3.80 -9.26 19.87
N GLN A 253 2.69 -8.60 19.51
CA GLN A 253 2.15 -7.48 20.28
C GLN A 253 1.70 -7.90 21.68
N GLU A 254 0.97 -9.01 21.81
CA GLU A 254 0.52 -9.53 23.10
C GLU A 254 1.67 -9.90 24.05
N VAL A 255 2.77 -10.45 23.51
CA VAL A 255 3.99 -10.76 24.23
C VAL A 255 4.72 -9.50 24.67
N GLY A 256 4.42 -8.35 24.06
CA GLY A 256 4.96 -7.04 24.43
C GLY A 256 6.22 -6.64 23.67
N TYR A 257 6.39 -7.13 22.44
CA TYR A 257 7.35 -6.54 21.52
C TYR A 257 6.79 -5.22 20.96
N THR A 258 7.66 -4.23 20.77
CA THR A 258 7.27 -2.91 20.27
C THR A 258 7.71 -2.65 18.83
N MET A 259 8.67 -3.42 18.33
CA MET A 259 9.08 -3.45 16.93
C MET A 259 9.54 -4.85 16.56
N ALA A 260 9.11 -5.33 15.38
CA ALA A 260 9.52 -6.65 14.90
C ALA A 260 9.81 -6.63 13.39
N PHE A 261 10.70 -7.54 12.96
CA PHE A 261 11.31 -7.53 11.65
C PHE A 261 10.97 -8.74 10.79
N THR A 262 10.60 -8.48 9.53
CA THR A 262 10.42 -9.46 8.46
C THR A 262 11.60 -9.43 7.47
N VAL A 263 11.45 -10.03 6.29
CA VAL A 263 12.42 -10.01 5.17
C VAL A 263 11.69 -9.73 3.84
N ALA A 264 10.85 -8.68 3.79
CA ALA A 264 10.06 -8.38 2.60
C ALA A 264 10.73 -7.43 1.59
N ASN A 265 11.96 -6.97 1.88
CA ASN A 265 12.78 -6.12 1.01
C ASN A 265 12.15 -4.77 0.66
N GLY A 266 11.84 -3.98 1.65
CA GLY A 266 11.33 -2.60 1.56
C GLY A 266 12.03 -1.64 2.52
N PRO A 267 11.94 -0.31 2.31
CA PRO A 267 12.34 0.68 3.30
C PRO A 267 11.53 0.52 4.59
N ALA A 268 12.15 0.76 5.74
CA ALA A 268 11.51 0.58 7.05
C ALA A 268 10.22 1.40 7.20
N GLU A 269 10.18 2.63 6.69
CA GLU A 269 9.05 3.57 6.75
C GLU A 269 7.84 3.11 5.93
N GLU A 270 8.06 2.24 4.94
CA GLU A 270 7.04 1.77 4.02
C GLU A 270 6.53 0.38 4.35
N SER A 271 6.99 -0.18 5.48
CA SER A 271 6.52 -1.45 6.01
C SER A 271 5.03 -1.41 6.37
N PRO A 272 4.32 -2.55 6.35
CA PRO A 272 2.88 -2.59 6.67
C PRO A 272 2.55 -2.17 8.11
N GLY A 273 3.48 -2.40 9.06
CA GLY A 273 3.31 -2.06 10.47
C GLY A 273 4.62 -2.13 11.24
N ILE A 274 4.63 -1.58 12.46
CA ILE A 274 5.83 -1.57 13.31
C ILE A 274 6.26 -2.98 13.74
N LEU A 275 5.33 -3.93 13.77
CA LEU A 275 5.62 -5.34 14.02
C LEU A 275 5.87 -6.15 12.74
N GLN A 276 6.12 -5.47 11.61
CA GLN A 276 6.36 -6.07 10.29
C GLN A 276 7.41 -5.26 9.52
N VAL A 277 8.41 -4.71 10.20
CA VAL A 277 9.42 -3.86 9.57
C VAL A 277 10.25 -4.65 8.57
N ASP A 278 10.34 -4.17 7.35
CA ASP A 278 11.04 -4.84 6.26
C ASP A 278 12.55 -4.77 6.41
N ARG A 279 13.23 -5.85 6.01
CA ARG A 279 14.69 -5.92 5.94
C ARG A 279 15.16 -6.43 4.60
N TYR A 280 16.40 -6.11 4.28
CA TYR A 280 17.12 -6.62 3.11
C TYR A 280 18.26 -7.54 3.57
N ILE A 281 18.40 -8.70 2.93
CA ILE A 281 19.60 -9.51 3.17
C ILE A 281 20.86 -8.78 2.68
N HIS A 282 21.97 -8.94 3.39
CA HIS A 282 23.23 -8.26 3.13
C HIS A 282 23.69 -8.30 1.67
N THR A 283 23.44 -9.39 0.94
CA THR A 283 23.82 -9.51 -0.49
C THR A 283 23.08 -8.53 -1.40
N ARG A 284 22.00 -7.92 -0.92
CA ARG A 284 21.22 -6.91 -1.64
C ARG A 284 21.51 -5.47 -1.22
N TYR A 285 22.59 -5.21 -0.52
CA TYR A 285 22.88 -3.89 0.05
C TYR A 285 22.88 -2.74 -0.97
N LYS A 286 23.39 -2.97 -2.19
CA LYS A 286 23.37 -1.95 -3.27
C LYS A 286 21.95 -1.66 -3.76
N ASP A 287 21.14 -2.72 -3.93
CA ASP A 287 19.73 -2.57 -4.33
C ASP A 287 18.93 -1.87 -3.24
N ALA A 288 19.14 -2.26 -1.98
CA ALA A 288 18.50 -1.65 -0.81
C ALA A 288 18.80 -0.15 -0.72
N TRP A 289 20.06 0.21 -0.82
CA TRP A 289 20.51 1.60 -0.80
C TRP A 289 19.89 2.40 -1.95
N LYS A 290 20.01 1.89 -3.17
CA LYS A 290 19.44 2.51 -4.36
C LYS A 290 17.94 2.70 -4.24
N GLN A 291 17.20 1.65 -3.84
CA GLN A 291 15.74 1.71 -3.68
C GLN A 291 15.32 2.77 -2.65
N CYS A 292 16.03 2.85 -1.52
CA CYS A 292 15.73 3.83 -0.49
C CYS A 292 16.00 5.27 -0.98
N ARG A 293 17.12 5.50 -1.68
CA ARG A 293 17.47 6.85 -2.23
C ARG A 293 16.53 7.24 -3.36
N GLU A 294 16.15 6.33 -4.23
CA GLU A 294 15.16 6.59 -5.29
C GLU A 294 13.77 6.91 -4.69
N ALA A 295 13.38 6.24 -3.61
CA ALA A 295 12.13 6.54 -2.91
C ALA A 295 12.15 7.93 -2.24
N GLU A 296 13.29 8.40 -1.76
CA GLU A 296 13.44 9.76 -1.20
C GLU A 296 13.42 10.85 -2.27
N THR A 297 14.06 10.60 -3.39
CA THR A 297 14.17 11.56 -4.50
C THR A 297 12.98 11.51 -5.45
N ALA A 298 12.16 10.45 -5.39
CA ALA A 298 10.90 10.41 -6.12
C ALA A 298 10.08 11.62 -5.68
N ALA A 299 9.88 12.56 -6.60
CA ALA A 299 8.94 13.63 -6.37
C ALA A 299 7.65 13.02 -5.82
N PRO A 300 7.05 13.59 -4.77
CA PRO A 300 5.81 13.07 -4.23
C PRO A 300 4.86 12.85 -5.40
N ALA A 301 4.44 11.61 -5.61
CA ALA A 301 3.56 11.29 -6.73
C ALA A 301 2.35 12.21 -6.61
N ALA A 302 2.00 12.86 -7.70
CA ALA A 302 1.03 13.92 -7.70
C ALA A 302 -0.26 13.50 -7.00
N ILE A 303 -0.70 14.28 -6.05
CA ILE A 303 -2.02 14.17 -5.44
C ILE A 303 -2.96 15.03 -6.25
N VAL A 304 -4.03 14.42 -6.71
CA VAL A 304 -5.13 15.11 -7.36
C VAL A 304 -6.32 15.13 -6.43
N THR A 305 -6.90 16.31 -6.22
CA THR A 305 -8.18 16.47 -5.54
C THR A 305 -9.17 17.14 -6.49
N GLN A 306 -10.39 16.62 -6.52
CA GLN A 306 -11.45 17.08 -7.40
C GLN A 306 -12.78 17.17 -6.64
N PRO A 307 -13.39 18.37 -6.51
CA PRO A 307 -14.74 18.49 -5.99
C PRO A 307 -15.73 17.71 -6.84
N LEU A 308 -16.57 16.90 -6.19
CA LEU A 308 -17.62 16.15 -6.86
C LEU A 308 -18.83 17.04 -7.10
N THR A 309 -19.21 17.19 -8.36
CA THR A 309 -20.39 17.94 -8.77
C THR A 309 -21.43 16.98 -9.37
N ASN A 310 -22.71 17.22 -9.12
CA ASN A 310 -23.79 16.40 -9.68
C ASN A 310 -24.26 16.99 -11.02
N LYS A 311 -23.37 17.00 -12.01
CA LYS A 311 -23.73 17.41 -13.36
C LYS A 311 -24.52 16.30 -14.09
N PRO A 312 -25.31 16.65 -15.11
CA PRO A 312 -26.00 15.64 -15.91
C PRO A 312 -25.03 14.64 -16.54
N ILE A 313 -25.48 13.39 -16.62
CA ILE A 313 -24.69 12.29 -17.19
C ILE A 313 -24.96 12.20 -18.68
N HIS A 314 -23.92 12.27 -19.50
CA HIS A 314 -24.03 12.21 -20.94
C HIS A 314 -23.00 11.29 -21.58
N LEU A 315 -23.33 10.75 -22.74
CA LEU A 315 -22.47 9.88 -23.53
C LEU A 315 -21.74 10.70 -24.59
N VAL A 316 -20.41 10.56 -24.62
CA VAL A 316 -19.53 11.11 -25.65
C VAL A 316 -18.82 9.97 -26.36
N THR A 317 -18.82 9.98 -27.69
CA THR A 317 -18.05 9.02 -28.49
C THR A 317 -17.33 9.74 -29.60
N GLY A 318 -16.20 9.19 -30.02
CA GLY A 318 -15.41 9.77 -31.11
C GLY A 318 -14.13 9.02 -31.35
N GLU A 319 -13.36 9.57 -32.28
CA GLU A 319 -11.99 9.17 -32.56
C GLU A 319 -11.05 10.29 -32.13
N PHE A 320 -10.19 9.99 -31.16
CA PHE A 320 -9.28 10.94 -30.53
C PHE A 320 -7.85 10.43 -30.71
N ASP A 321 -7.02 11.17 -31.42
CA ASP A 321 -5.67 10.74 -31.82
C ASP A 321 -5.66 9.32 -32.46
N GLY A 322 -6.63 9.06 -33.37
CA GLY A 322 -6.80 7.77 -34.02
C GLY A 322 -7.41 6.67 -33.14
N ILE A 323 -7.79 6.95 -31.90
CA ILE A 323 -8.33 5.99 -30.95
C ILE A 323 -9.84 6.18 -30.77
N LYS A 324 -10.62 5.14 -31.04
CA LYS A 324 -12.08 5.17 -30.87
C LYS A 324 -12.44 4.90 -29.41
N LEU A 325 -13.03 5.90 -28.76
CA LEU A 325 -13.46 5.84 -27.36
C LEU A 325 -14.98 5.93 -27.26
N ALA A 326 -15.52 5.31 -26.20
CA ALA A 326 -16.82 5.62 -25.62
C ALA A 326 -16.57 6.11 -24.19
N MET A 327 -17.13 7.27 -23.86
CA MET A 327 -16.96 7.91 -22.57
C MET A 327 -18.31 8.34 -22.03
N ILE A 328 -18.51 8.16 -20.73
CA ILE A 328 -19.67 8.68 -19.99
C ILE A 328 -19.13 9.73 -19.05
N GLN A 329 -19.64 10.94 -19.16
CA GLN A 329 -19.17 12.10 -18.39
C GLN A 329 -20.28 12.63 -17.48
N GLY A 330 -19.90 13.20 -16.33
CA GLY A 330 -20.84 13.78 -15.35
C GLY A 330 -21.28 12.77 -14.27
N GLY A 331 -22.29 13.17 -13.50
CA GLY A 331 -22.79 12.43 -12.36
C GLY A 331 -21.82 12.36 -11.17
N LYS A 332 -22.25 11.70 -10.10
CA LYS A 332 -21.39 11.35 -8.96
C LYS A 332 -21.05 9.87 -8.97
N PRO A 333 -19.79 9.50 -8.77
CA PRO A 333 -19.38 8.11 -8.73
C PRO A 333 -19.73 7.45 -7.39
N PHE A 334 -20.07 6.17 -7.44
CA PHE A 334 -20.10 5.29 -6.30
C PHE A 334 -19.69 3.88 -6.75
N THR A 335 -19.24 3.06 -5.83
CA THR A 335 -18.84 1.70 -6.15
C THR A 335 -19.81 0.68 -5.60
N ALA A 336 -19.87 -0.47 -6.25
CA ALA A 336 -20.66 -1.61 -5.84
C ALA A 336 -19.85 -2.89 -5.99
N ARG A 337 -20.11 -3.87 -5.12
CA ARG A 337 -19.47 -5.18 -5.14
C ARG A 337 -20.51 -6.29 -5.22
N ALA A 338 -20.22 -7.31 -6.01
CA ALA A 338 -21.01 -8.52 -6.01
C ALA A 338 -20.83 -9.28 -4.68
N ALA A 339 -21.84 -10.07 -4.29
CA ALA A 339 -21.73 -10.95 -3.12
C ALA A 339 -20.46 -11.82 -3.20
N THR A 340 -19.92 -12.22 -2.05
CA THR A 340 -18.60 -12.88 -1.91
C THR A 340 -18.37 -14.09 -2.81
N THR A 341 -19.43 -14.74 -3.28
CA THR A 341 -19.38 -15.95 -4.14
C THR A 341 -19.88 -15.72 -5.55
N GLY A 342 -20.24 -14.48 -5.92
CA GLY A 342 -20.84 -14.15 -7.22
C GLY A 342 -20.06 -13.07 -7.97
N ARG A 343 -20.31 -13.03 -9.28
CA ARG A 343 -19.87 -11.94 -10.17
C ARG A 343 -21.09 -11.47 -10.95
N MET A 344 -21.11 -10.20 -11.30
CA MET A 344 -22.22 -9.58 -12.02
C MET A 344 -21.69 -8.86 -13.26
N SER A 345 -22.48 -8.81 -14.32
CA SER A 345 -22.23 -7.91 -15.42
C SER A 345 -22.44 -6.45 -14.98
N VAL A 346 -21.82 -5.50 -15.64
CA VAL A 346 -22.03 -4.07 -15.35
C VAL A 346 -23.49 -3.67 -15.53
N GLY A 347 -24.20 -4.28 -16.48
CA GLY A 347 -25.64 -4.06 -16.69
C GLY A 347 -26.49 -4.53 -15.50
N GLU A 348 -26.13 -5.65 -14.86
CA GLU A 348 -26.78 -6.13 -13.62
C GLU A 348 -26.52 -5.17 -12.47
N PHE A 349 -25.27 -4.71 -12.29
CA PHE A 349 -24.97 -3.68 -11.30
C PHE A 349 -25.80 -2.40 -11.52
N CYS A 350 -25.85 -1.89 -12.76
CA CYS A 350 -26.66 -0.70 -13.06
C CYS A 350 -28.14 -0.90 -12.72
N ARG A 351 -28.71 -2.05 -13.03
CA ARG A 351 -30.12 -2.38 -12.75
C ARG A 351 -30.38 -2.48 -11.25
N ASP A 352 -29.56 -3.26 -10.53
CA ASP A 352 -29.80 -3.58 -9.11
C ASP A 352 -29.58 -2.36 -8.23
N TYR A 353 -28.63 -1.51 -8.57
CA TYR A 353 -28.36 -0.22 -7.89
C TYR A 353 -29.11 0.97 -8.49
N LYS A 354 -29.96 0.76 -9.50
CA LYS A 354 -30.71 1.82 -10.20
C LYS A 354 -29.82 2.92 -10.75
N ALA A 355 -28.61 2.56 -11.15
CA ALA A 355 -27.62 3.51 -11.69
C ALA A 355 -27.85 3.72 -13.20
N PRO A 356 -27.97 4.96 -13.70
CA PRO A 356 -28.18 5.25 -15.12
C PRO A 356 -26.96 4.90 -15.97
N ALA A 357 -25.77 4.76 -15.38
CA ALA A 357 -24.56 4.43 -16.09
C ALA A 357 -23.54 3.76 -15.15
N GLY A 358 -22.61 3.01 -15.74
CA GLY A 358 -21.54 2.35 -15.01
C GLY A 358 -20.48 1.72 -15.88
N MET A 359 -19.38 1.32 -15.23
CA MET A 359 -18.29 0.58 -15.85
C MET A 359 -17.80 -0.55 -14.94
N ASN A 360 -17.03 -1.48 -15.50
CA ASN A 360 -16.31 -2.46 -14.69
C ASN A 360 -15.35 -1.77 -13.72
N GLY A 361 -15.18 -2.38 -12.57
CA GLY A 361 -14.30 -1.87 -11.52
C GLY A 361 -12.82 -2.19 -11.71
N THR A 362 -12.12 -2.23 -10.60
CA THR A 362 -10.68 -2.46 -10.53
C THR A 362 -10.30 -3.94 -10.71
N PHE A 363 -9.02 -4.20 -10.65
CA PHE A 363 -8.42 -5.54 -10.80
C PHE A 363 -8.78 -6.46 -9.65
N PHE A 364 -8.91 -7.74 -9.94
CA PHE A 364 -9.23 -8.78 -8.95
C PHE A 364 -8.40 -10.04 -9.19
N VAL A 365 -8.30 -10.88 -8.17
CA VAL A 365 -7.57 -12.14 -8.26
C VAL A 365 -8.30 -13.08 -9.20
N ASN A 366 -7.61 -13.55 -10.20
CA ASN A 366 -8.11 -14.48 -11.20
C ASN A 366 -7.21 -15.71 -11.25
N ALA A 367 -7.04 -16.36 -10.10
CA ALA A 367 -6.17 -17.51 -9.93
C ALA A 367 -6.63 -18.69 -10.81
N ASP A 368 -7.94 -18.79 -11.04
CA ASP A 368 -8.55 -19.72 -11.99
C ASP A 368 -9.81 -19.06 -12.56
N LEU A 369 -10.07 -19.18 -13.85
CA LEU A 369 -11.29 -18.68 -14.50
C LEU A 369 -12.58 -19.26 -13.88
N ARG A 370 -12.46 -20.31 -13.08
CA ARG A 370 -13.53 -21.00 -12.36
C ARG A 370 -13.59 -20.66 -10.87
N SER A 371 -12.66 -19.86 -10.38
CA SER A 371 -12.61 -19.47 -8.96
C SER A 371 -13.77 -18.56 -8.61
N SER A 372 -14.43 -18.85 -7.51
CA SER A 372 -15.42 -17.98 -6.87
C SER A 372 -14.75 -16.91 -5.99
N ASP A 373 -13.42 -16.85 -5.98
CA ASP A 373 -12.68 -15.84 -5.23
C ASP A 373 -12.85 -14.47 -5.89
N ASN A 374 -13.45 -13.56 -5.16
CA ASN A 374 -13.70 -12.18 -5.53
C ASN A 374 -12.73 -11.20 -4.85
N ALA A 375 -11.61 -11.69 -4.35
CA ALA A 375 -10.60 -10.85 -3.73
C ALA A 375 -10.11 -9.78 -4.72
N MET A 376 -10.19 -8.53 -4.30
CA MET A 376 -9.70 -7.40 -5.08
C MET A 376 -8.17 -7.31 -4.98
N ILE A 377 -7.54 -6.75 -5.99
CA ILE A 377 -6.12 -6.39 -5.90
C ILE A 377 -6.03 -4.98 -5.31
N GLY A 378 -5.45 -4.91 -4.11
CA GLY A 378 -5.43 -3.70 -3.29
C GLY A 378 -6.70 -3.51 -2.47
N PRO A 379 -6.69 -2.52 -1.56
CA PRO A 379 -7.82 -2.23 -0.71
C PRO A 379 -9.02 -1.72 -1.52
N CYS A 380 -10.21 -2.06 -1.03
CA CYS A 380 -11.47 -1.65 -1.64
C CYS A 380 -12.51 -1.39 -0.56
N LYS A 381 -13.23 -0.27 -0.66
CA LYS A 381 -14.43 0.02 0.11
C LYS A 381 -15.52 0.41 -0.86
N VAL A 382 -16.70 -0.17 -0.71
CA VAL A 382 -17.87 0.17 -1.52
C VAL A 382 -18.90 0.93 -0.71
N HIS A 383 -19.74 1.69 -1.42
CA HIS A 383 -20.63 2.71 -0.86
C HIS A 383 -21.50 2.22 0.32
N ASP A 384 -22.03 1.02 0.24
CA ASP A 384 -22.96 0.47 1.24
C ASP A 384 -22.26 -0.33 2.35
N GLU A 385 -20.93 -0.42 2.36
CA GLU A 385 -20.17 -1.18 3.35
C GLU A 385 -19.51 -0.26 4.38
N ALA A 386 -19.57 -0.68 5.65
CA ALA A 386 -19.00 0.09 6.76
C ALA A 386 -17.47 0.04 6.79
N GLU A 387 -16.89 -1.07 6.35
CA GLU A 387 -15.46 -1.37 6.49
C GLU A 387 -14.74 -1.44 5.14
N LEU A 388 -13.46 -1.14 5.18
CA LEU A 388 -12.54 -1.33 4.05
C LEU A 388 -12.09 -2.78 3.99
N HIS A 389 -12.15 -3.37 2.81
CA HIS A 389 -11.57 -4.68 2.53
C HIS A 389 -10.09 -4.54 2.19
N ALA A 390 -9.23 -4.89 3.13
CA ALA A 390 -7.79 -4.90 2.95
C ALA A 390 -7.32 -5.97 1.95
N ASP A 391 -6.25 -5.70 1.23
CA ASP A 391 -5.53 -6.74 0.49
C ASP A 391 -4.63 -7.52 1.46
N LYS A 392 -4.91 -8.80 1.64
CA LYS A 392 -4.24 -9.67 2.61
C LYS A 392 -3.04 -10.43 2.04
N ASP A 393 -2.68 -10.20 0.79
CA ASP A 393 -1.57 -10.91 0.15
C ASP A 393 -0.22 -10.18 0.37
N PRO A 394 0.64 -10.67 1.29
CA PRO A 394 1.90 -10.03 1.63
C PRO A 394 2.91 -10.01 0.48
N ILE A 395 2.76 -10.91 -0.51
CA ILE A 395 3.62 -10.94 -1.71
C ILE A 395 3.17 -9.87 -2.72
N ARG A 396 1.89 -9.54 -2.71
CA ARG A 396 1.30 -8.57 -3.65
C ARG A 396 1.49 -7.13 -3.18
N LEU A 397 1.36 -6.85 -1.90
CA LEU A 397 1.42 -5.51 -1.32
C LEU A 397 2.64 -4.68 -1.79
N PRO A 398 3.87 -5.20 -1.79
CA PRO A 398 5.03 -4.47 -2.30
C PRO A 398 4.96 -4.18 -3.81
N ARG A 399 4.27 -5.04 -4.57
CA ARG A 399 4.16 -4.94 -6.05
C ARG A 399 3.11 -3.94 -6.51
N ILE A 400 2.17 -3.58 -5.64
CA ILE A 400 1.09 -2.62 -5.92
C ILE A 400 1.35 -1.24 -5.31
N LYS A 401 2.47 -1.07 -4.61
CA LYS A 401 2.93 0.21 -4.08
C LYS A 401 2.94 1.29 -5.17
N ASN A 402 2.58 2.52 -4.80
CA ASN A 402 2.51 3.69 -5.67
C ASN A 402 1.52 3.59 -6.84
N ARG A 403 0.74 2.50 -6.96
CA ARG A 403 -0.40 2.49 -7.88
C ARG A 403 -1.42 3.55 -7.46
N PRO A 404 -2.20 4.11 -8.40
CA PRO A 404 -3.20 5.11 -8.04
C PRO A 404 -4.28 4.49 -7.15
N PHE A 405 -4.37 4.98 -5.93
CA PHE A 405 -5.45 4.72 -4.99
C PHE A 405 -6.46 5.85 -5.10
N ILE A 406 -7.68 5.52 -5.43
CA ILE A 406 -8.77 6.46 -5.61
C ILE A 406 -9.70 6.35 -4.40
N ALA A 407 -10.00 7.48 -3.76
CA ALA A 407 -10.89 7.54 -2.62
C ALA A 407 -11.75 8.79 -2.68
N TRP A 408 -13.01 8.70 -2.20
CA TRP A 408 -13.91 9.85 -2.18
C TRP A 408 -14.98 9.75 -1.09
N ASP A 409 -15.58 10.90 -0.81
CA ASP A 409 -16.83 11.04 -0.06
C ASP A 409 -17.91 11.68 -0.94
N ASP A 410 -18.99 12.18 -0.35
CA ASP A 410 -20.08 12.85 -1.06
C ASP A 410 -19.71 14.20 -1.70
N LYS A 411 -18.52 14.74 -1.41
CA LYS A 411 -18.10 16.10 -1.80
C LYS A 411 -16.86 16.14 -2.70
N GLU A 412 -15.92 15.24 -2.49
CA GLU A 412 -14.60 15.35 -3.07
C GLU A 412 -13.98 13.99 -3.36
N LEU A 413 -13.26 13.90 -4.47
CA LEU A 413 -12.49 12.72 -4.89
C LEU A 413 -10.99 13.03 -4.89
N ALA A 414 -10.17 12.07 -4.47
CA ALA A 414 -8.72 12.15 -4.61
C ALA A 414 -8.14 10.93 -5.34
N ILE A 415 -7.04 11.17 -6.02
CA ILE A 415 -6.16 10.13 -6.55
C ILE A 415 -4.79 10.33 -5.92
N VAL A 416 -4.33 9.32 -5.18
CA VAL A 416 -3.06 9.34 -4.44
C VAL A 416 -2.26 8.06 -4.69
N PRO A 417 -0.94 8.09 -4.55
CA PRO A 417 -0.14 6.87 -4.60
C PRO A 417 -0.46 5.97 -3.41
N PHE A 418 -0.66 4.70 -3.68
CA PHE A 418 -0.97 3.71 -2.65
C PHE A 418 0.24 3.44 -1.74
N ASN A 419 -0.01 3.46 -0.44
CA ASN A 419 0.91 2.99 0.58
C ASN A 419 0.19 1.98 1.48
N SER A 420 0.71 0.76 1.57
CA SER A 420 0.07 -0.31 2.33
C SER A 420 0.02 -0.05 3.84
N GLY A 421 1.00 0.64 4.40
CA GLY A 421 1.06 0.95 5.84
C GLY A 421 0.03 1.97 6.32
N SER A 422 -0.60 2.74 5.41
CA SER A 422 -1.55 3.80 5.77
C SER A 422 -2.86 3.78 4.97
N MET A 423 -3.04 2.83 4.07
CA MET A 423 -4.21 2.79 3.18
C MET A 423 -4.80 1.38 3.03
N ASN A 424 -4.16 0.36 3.60
CA ASN A 424 -4.59 -1.04 3.47
C ASN A 424 -5.32 -1.58 4.71
N ASP A 425 -5.52 -0.77 5.72
CA ASP A 425 -6.21 -1.11 6.96
C ASP A 425 -7.35 -0.13 7.21
N ASP A 426 -8.50 -0.62 7.70
CA ASP A 426 -9.69 0.23 7.90
C ASP A 426 -9.44 1.33 8.95
N ALA A 427 -8.72 1.02 10.03
CA ALA A 427 -8.40 2.01 11.05
C ALA A 427 -7.40 3.06 10.52
N ALA A 428 -6.39 2.63 9.79
CA ALA A 428 -5.42 3.50 9.14
C ALA A 428 -6.08 4.36 8.05
N ALA A 429 -6.96 3.78 7.24
CA ALA A 429 -7.72 4.51 6.22
C ALA A 429 -8.67 5.54 6.85
N LYS A 430 -9.37 5.20 7.93
CA LYS A 430 -10.24 6.13 8.68
C LYS A 430 -9.46 7.25 9.36
N ALA A 431 -8.26 6.99 9.84
CA ALA A 431 -7.39 8.04 10.37
C ALA A 431 -7.00 9.06 9.30
N LEU A 432 -6.80 8.61 8.05
CA LEU A 432 -6.47 9.46 6.90
C LEU A 432 -7.71 10.12 6.29
N ALA A 433 -8.83 9.40 6.23
CA ALA A 433 -10.03 9.80 5.51
C ALA A 433 -11.32 9.41 6.28
N PRO A 434 -11.67 10.11 7.38
CA PRO A 434 -12.75 9.72 8.28
C PRO A 434 -14.14 9.60 7.61
N ASN A 435 -14.37 10.35 6.54
CA ASN A 435 -15.66 10.38 5.83
C ASN A 435 -15.64 9.63 4.49
N MET A 436 -14.59 8.85 4.23
CA MET A 436 -14.49 8.10 2.97
C MET A 436 -15.64 7.10 2.85
N THR A 437 -16.41 7.22 1.78
CA THR A 437 -17.50 6.29 1.46
C THR A 437 -17.05 5.19 0.53
N ASP A 438 -16.16 5.50 -0.38
CA ASP A 438 -15.71 4.61 -1.45
C ASP A 438 -14.20 4.71 -1.67
N CYS A 439 -13.55 3.60 -1.98
CA CYS A 439 -12.19 3.60 -2.50
C CYS A 439 -11.88 2.32 -3.28
N PHE A 440 -10.88 2.40 -4.13
CA PHE A 440 -10.26 1.25 -4.79
C PHE A 440 -8.84 1.55 -5.27
N LEU A 441 -8.08 0.51 -5.56
CA LEU A 441 -6.77 0.60 -6.18
C LEU A 441 -6.87 0.37 -7.68
N ALA A 442 -6.41 1.31 -8.51
CA ALA A 442 -6.36 1.14 -9.96
C ALA A 442 -5.04 0.50 -10.44
N GLY A 443 -4.96 0.19 -11.74
CA GLY A 443 -3.80 -0.49 -12.31
C GLY A 443 -2.58 0.41 -12.47
N ALA A 444 -2.77 1.58 -13.06
CA ALA A 444 -1.71 2.54 -13.33
C ALA A 444 -2.29 3.94 -13.59
N TRP A 445 -1.50 4.97 -13.38
CA TRP A 445 -1.84 6.34 -13.77
C TRP A 445 -1.42 6.56 -15.22
N ILE A 446 -2.38 6.73 -16.13
CA ILE A 446 -2.12 6.76 -17.58
C ILE A 446 -2.20 8.17 -18.20
N VAL A 447 -2.98 9.09 -17.62
CA VAL A 447 -2.99 10.51 -17.96
C VAL A 447 -2.83 11.32 -16.69
N HIS A 448 -1.95 12.31 -16.67
CA HIS A 448 -1.74 13.21 -15.56
C HIS A 448 -1.56 14.64 -16.05
N ASP A 449 -2.31 15.57 -15.47
CA ASP A 449 -2.34 16.98 -15.86
C ASP A 449 -2.48 17.17 -17.38
N SER A 450 -3.48 16.51 -17.97
CA SER A 450 -3.81 16.48 -19.41
C SER A 450 -2.70 15.89 -20.32
N LYS A 451 -1.69 15.25 -19.74
CA LYS A 451 -0.60 14.63 -20.49
C LYS A 451 -0.68 13.12 -20.44
N ALA A 452 -0.68 12.48 -21.60
CA ALA A 452 -0.56 11.04 -21.72
C ALA A 452 0.82 10.59 -21.21
N ARG A 453 0.85 9.60 -20.33
CA ARG A 453 2.10 8.96 -19.89
C ARG A 453 2.59 7.96 -20.93
N THR A 454 3.90 7.89 -21.11
CA THR A 454 4.57 6.93 -21.95
C THR A 454 4.56 5.53 -21.32
N LYS A 455 4.90 4.52 -22.11
CA LYS A 455 5.04 3.15 -21.62
C LYS A 455 6.05 3.06 -20.48
N GLU A 456 7.17 3.78 -20.58
CA GLU A 456 8.26 3.80 -19.60
C GLU A 456 7.82 4.43 -18.28
N GLU A 457 6.99 5.47 -18.32
CA GLU A 457 6.42 6.13 -17.13
C GLU A 457 5.33 5.28 -16.44
N ILE A 458 4.63 4.43 -17.18
CA ILE A 458 3.58 3.55 -16.66
C ILE A 458 4.17 2.24 -16.09
N GLN A 459 5.22 1.70 -16.72
CA GLN A 459 5.78 0.39 -16.43
C GLN A 459 6.13 0.12 -14.96
N PRO A 460 6.69 1.07 -14.18
CA PRO A 460 7.07 0.83 -12.78
C PRO A 460 5.90 0.46 -11.86
N PHE A 461 4.68 0.86 -12.23
CA PHE A 461 3.47 0.72 -11.40
C PHE A 461 2.49 -0.32 -11.93
N ALA A 462 2.79 -0.96 -13.06
CA ALA A 462 1.84 -1.79 -13.78
C ALA A 462 2.26 -3.26 -13.77
N ALA A 463 1.30 -4.14 -14.05
CA ALA A 463 1.58 -5.55 -14.28
C ALA A 463 2.45 -5.73 -15.54
N ARG A 464 3.19 -6.83 -15.61
CA ARG A 464 4.15 -7.10 -16.70
C ARG A 464 3.50 -7.01 -18.10
N ASP A 465 2.22 -7.39 -18.23
CA ASP A 465 1.44 -7.43 -19.50
C ASP A 465 0.56 -6.19 -19.70
N PHE A 466 0.80 -5.11 -18.95
CA PHE A 466 -0.07 -3.93 -18.95
C PHE A 466 -0.24 -3.28 -20.31
N ASN A 467 0.75 -3.38 -21.19
CA ASN A 467 0.73 -2.74 -22.51
C ASN A 467 0.35 -3.70 -23.66
N ASP A 468 0.01 -4.96 -23.36
CA ASP A 468 -0.44 -5.92 -24.39
C ASP A 468 -1.74 -5.43 -25.05
N PRO A 469 -1.90 -5.60 -26.37
CA PRO A 469 -3.11 -5.17 -27.07
C PRO A 469 -4.37 -5.89 -26.56
N ARG A 470 -5.34 -5.13 -26.06
CA ARG A 470 -6.66 -5.63 -25.60
C ARG A 470 -7.68 -4.48 -25.57
N LYS A 471 -8.95 -4.78 -25.32
CA LYS A 471 -9.91 -3.75 -24.95
C LYS A 471 -9.47 -3.11 -23.63
N ARG A 472 -9.59 -1.79 -23.52
CA ARG A 472 -9.10 -1.02 -22.38
C ARG A 472 -10.20 -0.17 -21.76
N ALA A 473 -10.13 0.00 -20.45
CA ALA A 473 -11.03 0.84 -19.67
C ALA A 473 -10.24 1.77 -18.75
N PHE A 474 -10.77 2.97 -18.50
CA PHE A 474 -10.19 3.94 -17.57
C PHE A 474 -11.27 4.67 -16.78
N PHE A 475 -10.94 5.03 -15.57
CA PHE A 475 -11.67 5.98 -14.74
C PHE A 475 -10.88 7.29 -14.70
N GLY A 476 -11.56 8.44 -14.69
CA GLY A 476 -10.81 9.69 -14.72
C GLY A 476 -11.61 10.94 -14.44
N ILE A 477 -10.96 12.08 -14.64
CA ILE A 477 -11.45 13.44 -14.46
C ILE A 477 -11.18 14.22 -15.75
N MET A 478 -12.20 14.87 -16.27
CA MET A 478 -12.09 15.74 -17.43
C MET A 478 -11.46 17.11 -17.06
N GLU A 479 -10.95 17.86 -18.02
CA GLU A 479 -10.45 19.22 -17.80
C GLU A 479 -11.49 20.18 -17.18
N ASN A 480 -12.77 19.99 -17.48
CA ASN A 480 -13.88 20.74 -16.90
C ASN A 480 -14.30 20.26 -15.49
N GLY A 481 -13.57 19.26 -14.93
CA GLY A 481 -13.80 18.69 -13.60
C GLY A 481 -14.86 17.60 -13.54
N ASP A 482 -15.45 17.17 -14.65
CA ASP A 482 -16.41 16.08 -14.67
C ASP A 482 -15.73 14.72 -14.45
N ILE A 483 -16.40 13.82 -13.75
CA ILE A 483 -16.00 12.42 -13.71
C ILE A 483 -16.20 11.79 -15.09
N VAL A 484 -15.28 10.94 -15.49
CA VAL A 484 -15.38 10.20 -16.76
C VAL A 484 -15.13 8.71 -16.57
N LEU A 485 -16.04 7.92 -17.11
CA LEU A 485 -15.91 6.48 -17.29
C LEU A 485 -15.63 6.23 -18.77
N GLY A 486 -14.44 5.72 -19.13
CA GLY A 486 -14.04 5.60 -20.53
C GLY A 486 -13.59 4.19 -20.91
N ALA A 487 -13.85 3.79 -22.17
CA ALA A 487 -13.32 2.55 -22.72
C ALA A 487 -13.02 2.65 -24.21
N SER A 488 -12.02 1.88 -24.64
CA SER A 488 -11.70 1.72 -26.05
C SER A 488 -12.75 0.86 -26.77
N ARG A 489 -13.10 1.25 -27.97
CA ARG A 489 -13.98 0.47 -28.85
C ARG A 489 -13.23 -0.53 -29.72
N ASP A 490 -11.91 -0.40 -29.78
CA ASP A 490 -11.00 -1.28 -30.49
C ASP A 490 -9.97 -1.91 -29.53
N VAL A 491 -9.26 -2.92 -30.00
CA VAL A 491 -8.13 -3.53 -29.29
C VAL A 491 -6.92 -2.61 -29.44
N ILE A 492 -6.39 -2.10 -28.32
CA ILE A 492 -5.31 -1.12 -28.28
C ILE A 492 -4.36 -1.40 -27.12
N THR A 493 -3.18 -0.79 -27.13
CA THR A 493 -2.26 -0.80 -25.98
C THR A 493 -2.70 0.21 -24.90
N THR A 494 -2.13 0.13 -23.70
CA THR A 494 -2.39 1.12 -22.66
C THR A 494 -1.85 2.50 -23.03
N GLU A 495 -0.68 2.55 -23.66
CA GLU A 495 -0.11 3.81 -24.13
C GLU A 495 -1.00 4.51 -25.19
N MET A 496 -1.59 3.72 -26.11
CA MET A 496 -2.57 4.27 -27.06
C MET A 496 -3.82 4.79 -26.34
N LEU A 497 -4.31 4.06 -25.30
CA LEU A 497 -5.43 4.55 -24.50
C LEU A 497 -5.10 5.88 -23.82
N ALA A 498 -3.90 6.01 -23.25
CA ALA A 498 -3.44 7.26 -22.62
C ALA A 498 -3.48 8.44 -23.60
N LYS A 499 -2.94 8.25 -24.83
CA LYS A 499 -2.95 9.27 -25.90
C LYS A 499 -4.37 9.65 -26.31
N GLY A 500 -5.23 8.66 -26.55
CA GLY A 500 -6.63 8.93 -26.92
C GLY A 500 -7.42 9.62 -25.81
N ALA A 501 -7.21 9.24 -24.54
CA ALA A 501 -7.87 9.87 -23.41
C ALA A 501 -7.43 11.34 -23.22
N ALA A 502 -6.13 11.62 -23.27
CA ALA A 502 -5.61 12.99 -23.20
C ALA A 502 -6.13 13.85 -24.38
N ALA A 503 -6.12 13.33 -25.61
CA ALA A 503 -6.67 14.02 -26.78
C ALA A 503 -8.18 14.26 -26.68
N ALA A 504 -8.90 13.49 -25.87
CA ALA A 504 -10.32 13.66 -25.58
C ALA A 504 -10.59 14.69 -24.47
N GLY A 505 -9.57 15.38 -23.93
CA GLY A 505 -9.72 16.36 -22.85
C GLY A 505 -9.80 15.75 -21.45
N VAL A 506 -9.29 14.53 -21.26
CA VAL A 506 -9.16 13.92 -19.94
C VAL A 506 -7.93 14.51 -19.25
N LYS A 507 -8.14 15.10 -18.07
CA LYS A 507 -7.09 15.70 -17.25
C LYS A 507 -6.34 14.64 -16.45
N GLU A 508 -7.09 13.72 -15.82
CA GLU A 508 -6.54 12.62 -15.03
C GLU A 508 -7.20 11.31 -15.45
N ALA A 509 -6.41 10.28 -15.69
CA ALA A 509 -6.94 8.94 -15.96
C ALA A 509 -6.13 7.84 -15.32
N VAL A 510 -6.84 6.85 -14.76
CA VAL A 510 -6.26 5.64 -14.19
C VAL A 510 -6.79 4.40 -14.92
N LEU A 511 -5.90 3.43 -15.12
CA LEU A 511 -6.23 2.20 -15.82
C LEU A 511 -7.11 1.30 -14.95
N MET A 512 -8.26 0.90 -15.48
CA MET A 512 -9.17 -0.07 -14.87
C MET A 512 -8.92 -1.48 -15.41
N ASP A 513 -9.54 -2.49 -14.80
CA ASP A 513 -9.46 -3.85 -15.32
C ASP A 513 -9.88 -3.88 -16.80
N SER A 514 -9.17 -4.64 -17.59
CA SER A 514 -9.19 -4.53 -19.04
C SER A 514 -9.39 -5.91 -19.71
N GLY A 515 -9.37 -5.96 -21.03
CA GLY A 515 -9.61 -7.19 -21.78
C GLY A 515 -11.07 -7.63 -21.67
N PHE A 516 -11.31 -8.87 -21.29
CA PHE A 516 -12.66 -9.42 -21.16
C PHE A 516 -13.53 -8.76 -20.07
N SER A 517 -12.94 -7.99 -19.16
CA SER A 517 -13.68 -7.23 -18.15
C SER A 517 -14.18 -5.88 -18.65
N THR A 518 -13.52 -5.29 -19.66
CA THR A 518 -13.88 -3.98 -20.20
C THR A 518 -15.36 -3.88 -20.50
N SER A 519 -16.05 -2.97 -19.83
CA SER A 519 -17.50 -2.76 -20.02
C SER A 519 -17.89 -1.32 -19.66
N ILE A 520 -18.68 -0.69 -20.52
CA ILE A 520 -19.38 0.57 -20.24
C ILE A 520 -20.85 0.40 -20.58
N VAL A 521 -21.72 0.76 -19.67
CA VAL A 521 -23.19 0.73 -19.79
C VAL A 521 -23.74 2.14 -19.55
N PHE A 522 -24.62 2.56 -20.46
CA PHE A 522 -25.31 3.85 -20.39
C PHE A 522 -26.80 3.63 -20.71
N ASP A 523 -27.71 4.08 -19.85
CA ASP A 523 -29.15 3.89 -19.99
C ASP A 523 -29.53 2.42 -20.29
N GLY A 524 -28.95 1.49 -19.55
CA GLY A 524 -29.17 0.05 -19.71
C GLY A 524 -28.56 -0.56 -20.99
N LYS A 525 -27.81 0.18 -21.80
CA LYS A 525 -27.24 -0.25 -23.07
C LYS A 525 -25.73 -0.37 -23.03
N ILE A 526 -25.17 -1.36 -23.72
CA ILE A 526 -23.73 -1.60 -23.79
C ILE A 526 -23.10 -0.66 -24.81
N MET A 527 -22.25 0.28 -24.36
CA MET A 527 -21.53 1.23 -25.22
C MET A 527 -20.14 0.73 -25.60
N ALA A 528 -19.49 -0.03 -24.73
CA ALA A 528 -18.24 -0.74 -25.01
C ALA A 528 -18.21 -2.06 -24.26
N THR A 529 -17.54 -3.06 -24.83
CA THR A 529 -17.43 -4.40 -24.27
C THR A 529 -16.07 -5.02 -24.57
N GLY A 530 -15.58 -5.83 -23.64
CA GLY A 530 -14.40 -6.69 -23.82
C GLY A 530 -14.68 -7.94 -24.67
N HIS A 531 -15.94 -8.24 -24.95
CA HIS A 531 -16.32 -9.36 -25.79
C HIS A 531 -15.96 -9.10 -27.26
N THR A 532 -15.67 -10.18 -28.01
CA THR A 532 -15.37 -10.08 -29.45
C THR A 532 -16.58 -9.61 -30.25
N ALA A 533 -17.78 -10.02 -29.86
CA ALA A 533 -19.03 -9.52 -30.42
C ALA A 533 -19.43 -8.21 -29.75
N LYS A 534 -19.66 -7.15 -30.53
CA LYS A 534 -19.80 -5.78 -30.06
C LYS A 534 -20.96 -5.53 -29.09
N ASN A 535 -21.99 -6.34 -29.12
CA ASN A 535 -23.24 -6.14 -28.35
C ASN A 535 -23.46 -7.20 -27.28
N LEU A 536 -22.46 -8.05 -27.03
CA LEU A 536 -22.54 -8.98 -25.91
C LEU A 536 -21.89 -8.37 -24.67
N PRO A 537 -22.45 -8.61 -23.47
CA PRO A 537 -21.85 -8.16 -22.24
C PRO A 537 -20.47 -8.79 -22.06
N SER A 538 -19.60 -8.05 -21.39
CA SER A 538 -18.31 -8.55 -20.94
C SER A 538 -18.49 -9.65 -19.89
N ARG A 539 -17.41 -10.35 -19.56
CA ARG A 539 -17.46 -11.31 -18.44
C ARG A 539 -17.98 -10.62 -17.17
N PRO A 540 -18.74 -11.33 -16.33
CA PRO A 540 -19.11 -10.83 -15.03
C PRO A 540 -17.87 -10.50 -14.16
N VAL A 541 -17.96 -9.42 -13.38
CA VAL A 541 -16.89 -8.89 -12.53
C VAL A 541 -17.35 -8.79 -11.07
N PRO A 542 -16.43 -8.81 -10.09
CA PRO A 542 -16.80 -8.68 -8.69
C PRO A 542 -17.09 -7.24 -8.26
N HIS A 543 -16.65 -6.24 -9.03
CA HIS A 543 -16.67 -4.83 -8.65
C HIS A 543 -17.02 -3.95 -9.85
N ALA A 544 -17.80 -2.89 -9.61
CA ALA A 544 -18.19 -1.90 -10.61
C ALA A 544 -18.11 -0.48 -10.05
N VAL A 545 -17.81 0.48 -10.92
CA VAL A 545 -17.97 1.92 -10.66
C VAL A 545 -19.25 2.37 -11.38
N LEU A 546 -20.16 2.96 -10.62
CA LEU A 546 -21.47 3.39 -11.05
C LEU A 546 -21.59 4.92 -10.93
N LEU A 547 -22.50 5.50 -11.68
CA LEU A 547 -22.81 6.93 -11.58
C LEU A 547 -24.25 7.13 -11.11
N THR A 548 -24.45 8.12 -10.24
CA THR A 548 -25.78 8.64 -9.89
C THR A 548 -25.93 10.05 -10.45
N GLY A 549 -27.11 10.41 -10.91
CA GLY A 549 -27.41 11.72 -11.50
C GLY A 549 -28.50 11.63 -12.56
N THR A 550 -28.80 12.78 -13.16
CA THR A 550 -29.78 12.89 -14.26
C THR A 550 -29.13 12.52 -15.59
N LEU A 551 -29.78 11.66 -16.33
CA LEU A 551 -29.29 11.17 -17.61
C LEU A 551 -29.74 12.08 -18.75
N GLU A 552 -28.81 12.48 -19.62
CA GLU A 552 -29.09 13.19 -20.85
C GLU A 552 -28.90 12.27 -22.08
N LYS A 553 -29.85 12.34 -23.00
CA LYS A 553 -29.72 11.60 -24.27
C LYS A 553 -28.62 12.21 -25.13
N PRO A 554 -27.88 11.38 -25.89
CA PRO A 554 -26.82 11.86 -26.75
C PRO A 554 -27.30 12.91 -27.75
N THR A 555 -26.53 13.99 -27.91
CA THR A 555 -26.82 15.10 -28.84
C THR A 555 -25.95 15.05 -30.09
N ASP A 556 -24.71 14.56 -29.99
CA ASP A 556 -23.81 14.41 -31.14
C ASP A 556 -24.18 13.22 -32.04
N ALA A 557 -23.77 13.27 -33.30
CA ALA A 557 -24.17 12.29 -34.32
C ALA A 557 -23.62 10.89 -34.05
N ASP A 558 -22.37 10.78 -33.57
CA ASP A 558 -21.72 9.49 -33.34
C ASP A 558 -22.26 8.81 -32.08
N ALA A 559 -22.46 9.55 -31.02
CA ALA A 559 -23.08 9.04 -29.79
C ALA A 559 -24.54 8.63 -30.02
N LYS A 560 -25.32 9.43 -30.80
CA LYS A 560 -26.69 9.04 -31.26
C LYS A 560 -26.67 7.73 -32.04
N LYS A 561 -25.73 7.57 -32.98
CA LYS A 561 -25.59 6.37 -33.78
C LYS A 561 -25.24 5.15 -32.91
N LEU A 562 -24.29 5.30 -31.98
CA LEU A 562 -23.92 4.21 -31.07
C LEU A 562 -25.08 3.84 -30.15
N TYR A 563 -25.76 4.83 -29.59
CA TYR A 563 -26.94 4.66 -28.73
C TYR A 563 -28.07 3.94 -29.47
N SER A 564 -28.40 4.35 -30.71
CA SER A 564 -29.45 3.74 -31.52
C SER A 564 -29.09 2.33 -32.03
N SER A 565 -27.82 2.09 -32.33
CA SER A 565 -27.37 0.74 -32.74
C SER A 565 -27.38 -0.26 -31.58
N ALA A 566 -27.18 0.21 -30.34
CA ALA A 566 -27.34 -0.60 -29.13
C ALA A 566 -28.80 -1.00 -28.91
N ASP A 567 -29.76 -0.09 -29.19
CA ASP A 567 -31.19 -0.42 -29.17
C ASP A 567 -31.57 -1.53 -30.16
N ALA A 568 -31.06 -1.45 -31.38
CA ALA A 568 -31.39 -2.42 -32.43
C ALA A 568 -30.84 -3.82 -32.10
N ALA A 569 -29.73 -3.91 -31.38
CA ALA A 569 -29.16 -5.18 -30.93
C ALA A 569 -29.85 -5.78 -29.71
N LEU A 570 -30.50 -4.92 -28.89
CA LEU A 570 -31.25 -5.31 -27.70
C LEU A 570 -32.77 -5.51 -27.97
N GLY A 571 -33.21 -5.51 -29.23
CA GLY A 571 -34.60 -5.72 -29.61
C GLY A 571 -35.17 -7.05 -29.13
N LYS A 572 -36.43 -7.02 -28.68
CA LYS A 572 -37.32 -8.04 -28.07
C LYS A 572 -36.69 -9.44 -27.91
N GLY A 573 -36.26 -9.78 -26.71
CA GLY A 573 -35.54 -11.01 -26.37
C GLY A 573 -34.03 -10.82 -26.53
N SER A 574 -33.52 -9.73 -25.97
CA SER A 574 -32.13 -9.30 -26.14
C SER A 574 -31.16 -10.40 -25.70
N ALA A 575 -29.99 -10.43 -26.35
CA ALA A 575 -28.87 -11.26 -25.92
C ALA A 575 -28.52 -11.00 -24.44
N LEU A 576 -28.80 -9.81 -23.92
CA LEU A 576 -28.69 -9.44 -22.50
C LEU A 576 -29.74 -10.18 -21.66
N ASP A 577 -31.02 -10.19 -22.08
CA ASP A 577 -32.09 -10.94 -21.38
C ASP A 577 -31.87 -12.44 -21.49
N ALA A 578 -31.42 -12.94 -22.63
CA ALA A 578 -31.10 -14.35 -22.83
C ALA A 578 -29.89 -14.80 -21.99
N GLN A 579 -28.88 -13.94 -21.81
CA GLN A 579 -27.72 -14.23 -20.97
C GLN A 579 -27.99 -13.98 -19.48
N MET A 580 -28.84 -13.01 -19.13
CA MET A 580 -29.32 -12.82 -17.73
C MET A 580 -30.21 -13.98 -17.27
N ASN A 581 -30.92 -14.63 -18.20
CA ASN A 581 -31.77 -15.80 -17.94
C ASN A 581 -31.10 -17.13 -18.28
N ALA A 582 -29.89 -17.14 -18.83
CA ALA A 582 -29.14 -18.36 -19.06
C ALA A 582 -28.75 -19.01 -17.71
N PRO A 583 -28.95 -20.32 -17.53
CA PRO A 583 -28.52 -21.00 -16.32
C PRO A 583 -27.03 -20.77 -16.11
N ARG A 584 -26.64 -20.36 -14.91
CA ARG A 584 -25.23 -20.13 -14.55
C ARG A 584 -24.42 -21.40 -14.83
N PRO A 585 -23.18 -21.30 -15.36
CA PRO A 585 -22.32 -22.45 -15.48
C PRO A 585 -22.06 -23.03 -14.07
N GLY A 586 -22.78 -24.06 -13.69
CA GLY A 586 -22.76 -24.69 -12.37
C GLY A 586 -24.11 -25.27 -11.92
N ASP A 587 -25.24 -24.77 -12.41
CA ASP A 587 -26.58 -25.26 -12.01
C ASP A 587 -27.03 -26.55 -12.71
N GLY A 588 -26.22 -27.12 -13.61
CA GLY A 588 -26.49 -28.31 -14.41
C GLY A 588 -25.84 -29.62 -13.96
N GLY A 589 -25.48 -29.77 -12.68
CA GLY A 589 -24.84 -30.98 -12.14
C GLY A 589 -25.83 -32.06 -11.72
N GLY A 590 -26.64 -32.57 -12.65
CA GLY A 590 -27.50 -33.75 -12.42
C GLY A 590 -26.65 -34.99 -12.10
N ARG A 591 -26.88 -35.58 -10.94
CA ARG A 591 -26.35 -36.88 -10.48
C ARG A 591 -26.43 -37.93 -11.58
N ARG A 592 -25.35 -38.32 -12.20
CA ARG A 592 -25.21 -39.63 -12.83
C ARG A 592 -24.80 -40.63 -11.76
N ARG A 593 -25.77 -41.40 -11.27
CA ARG A 593 -25.50 -42.67 -10.57
C ARG A 593 -24.75 -43.59 -11.51
N ARG A 594 -23.55 -44.00 -11.14
CA ARG A 594 -22.90 -45.19 -11.69
C ARG A 594 -23.54 -46.42 -11.02
N ARG A 595 -24.04 -47.31 -11.84
CA ARG A 595 -24.13 -48.73 -11.51
C ARG A 595 -22.79 -49.41 -11.71
#